data_e4fa7a9ee392c3c59b23b608732dc339
#
_entry.id   e4fa7a9ee392c3c59b23b608732dc339
#
_cell.length_a   1.000
_cell.length_b   1.000
_cell.length_c   1.000
_cell.angle_alpha   90.00
_cell.angle_beta   90.00
_cell.angle_gamma   90.00
#
_symmetry.space_group_name_H-M   'P 1'
#
loop_
_entity.id
_entity.type
_entity.pdbx_description
1 polymer ?
#
loop_
_entity_poly.entity_id
_entity_poly.type
_entity_poly.pdbx_seq_one_letter_code
_entity_poly.pdbx_strand_id
1 'polypeptide(L)'
;GINAAREAALALYGSDFVPEKSRQYAAKSSNAQEAHEAIRPAGEHFRTPEQTGLSGRELELYTLIWKRTLASQMTDARKLNTTVVIEAKATDGRIAVFTTTGIRIDFPGFIRVYVEGTDDPDAALEDKESLLPALVEGQILNAERIEEVYHETKEPNRYTEAALVQALEKLGIGRPSTYASIIDRLFEKNYVIRDNGTL
;
A
#
# COMPACT_ATOMS: atom_id res chain seq x y z
N GLY A 1 4.07 -23.17 5.78
CA GLY A 1 3.88 -21.87 5.14
C GLY A 1 2.57 -21.20 5.50
N ILE A 2 1.49 -21.42 4.75
CA ILE A 2 0.20 -20.72 4.93
C ILE A 2 -0.37 -20.92 6.33
N ASN A 3 -0.43 -22.16 6.83
CA ASN A 3 -0.97 -22.44 8.16
C ASN A 3 -0.17 -21.75 9.27
N ALA A 4 1.16 -21.80 9.19
CA ALA A 4 2.01 -21.13 10.18
C ALA A 4 1.84 -19.60 10.18
N ALA A 5 1.65 -18.97 9.01
CA ALA A 5 1.32 -17.55 8.94
C ALA A 5 -0.05 -17.23 9.55
N ARG A 6 -1.05 -18.09 9.33
CA ARG A 6 -2.39 -17.94 9.91
C ARG A 6 -2.39 -18.12 11.44
N GLU A 7 -1.65 -19.10 11.95
CA GLU A 7 -1.46 -19.32 13.39
C GLU A 7 -0.77 -18.12 14.05
N ALA A 8 0.28 -17.57 13.39
CA ALA A 8 0.95 -16.35 13.86
C ALA A 8 0.00 -15.14 13.86
N ALA A 9 -0.79 -14.96 12.80
CA ALA A 9 -1.79 -13.88 12.75
C ALA A 9 -2.85 -14.01 13.84
N LEU A 10 -3.33 -15.23 14.10
CA LEU A 10 -4.28 -15.52 15.17
C LEU A 10 -3.70 -15.20 16.55
N ALA A 11 -2.45 -15.60 16.79
CA ALA A 11 -1.79 -15.37 18.07
C ALA A 11 -1.49 -13.89 18.33
N LEU A 12 -1.12 -13.12 17.30
CA LEU A 12 -0.73 -11.71 17.42
C LEU A 12 -1.93 -10.76 17.41
N TYR A 13 -2.97 -11.05 16.61
CA TYR A 13 -4.06 -10.09 16.32
C TYR A 13 -5.44 -10.60 16.71
N GLY A 14 -5.61 -11.90 16.96
CA GLY A 14 -6.89 -12.49 17.31
C GLY A 14 -7.71 -12.98 16.11
N SER A 15 -8.87 -13.59 16.42
CA SER A 15 -9.71 -14.31 15.45
C SER A 15 -10.26 -13.42 14.33
N ASP A 16 -10.58 -12.17 14.62
CA ASP A 16 -11.19 -11.26 13.65
C ASP A 16 -10.25 -10.92 12.49
N PHE A 17 -8.95 -11.04 12.74
CA PHE A 17 -7.91 -10.77 11.75
C PHE A 17 -7.56 -11.96 10.86
N VAL A 18 -8.15 -13.15 11.11
CA VAL A 18 -7.88 -14.36 10.35
C VAL A 18 -9.17 -14.86 9.71
N PRO A 19 -9.29 -14.82 8.37
CA PRO A 19 -10.50 -15.29 7.70
C PRO A 19 -10.67 -16.80 7.91
N GLU A 20 -11.90 -17.30 7.89
CA GLU A 20 -12.22 -18.73 8.09
C GLU A 20 -11.42 -19.62 7.13
N LYS A 21 -11.37 -19.24 5.84
CA LYS A 21 -10.64 -19.98 4.81
C LYS A 21 -9.31 -19.31 4.51
N SER A 22 -8.29 -20.14 4.25
CA SER A 22 -6.99 -19.63 3.78
C SER A 22 -7.16 -18.91 2.44
N ARG A 23 -6.45 -17.77 2.28
CA ARG A 23 -6.46 -17.03 1.03
C ARG A 23 -5.61 -17.73 -0.01
N GLN A 24 -6.14 -17.80 -1.22
CA GLN A 24 -5.44 -18.29 -2.40
C GLN A 24 -5.32 -17.16 -3.41
N TYR A 25 -4.14 -17.01 -3.98
CA TYR A 25 -3.84 -16.00 -4.98
C TYR A 25 -3.49 -16.65 -6.30
N ALA A 26 -4.23 -16.32 -7.35
CA ALA A 26 -3.87 -16.73 -8.69
C ALA A 26 -2.76 -15.85 -9.25
N ALA A 27 -1.85 -16.40 -10.01
CA ALA A 27 -0.86 -15.63 -10.74
C ALA A 27 -1.58 -14.76 -11.79
N LYS A 28 -1.38 -13.44 -11.70
CA LYS A 28 -1.99 -12.47 -12.64
C LYS A 28 -1.10 -12.16 -13.84
N SER A 29 0.18 -12.53 -13.78
CA SER A 29 1.14 -12.27 -14.83
C SER A 29 1.16 -13.41 -15.84
N SER A 30 1.01 -13.10 -17.12
CA SER A 30 1.21 -14.04 -18.23
C SER A 30 2.64 -14.59 -18.30
N ASN A 31 3.56 -13.95 -17.59
CA ASN A 31 4.97 -14.28 -17.50
C ASN A 31 5.36 -14.95 -16.18
N ALA A 32 4.39 -15.39 -15.37
CA ALA A 32 4.67 -16.08 -14.12
C ALA A 32 5.41 -17.39 -14.42
N GLN A 33 6.47 -17.64 -13.65
CA GLN A 33 7.19 -18.90 -13.68
C GLN A 33 6.41 -19.89 -12.79
N GLU A 34 5.61 -20.74 -13.41
CA GLU A 34 4.64 -21.60 -12.73
C GLU A 34 5.27 -22.62 -11.76
N ALA A 35 6.56 -22.94 -11.93
CA ALA A 35 7.27 -23.93 -11.12
C ALA A 35 7.85 -23.36 -9.81
N HIS A 36 7.66 -22.09 -9.51
CA HIS A 36 8.26 -21.46 -8.34
C HIS A 36 7.21 -21.15 -7.26
N GLU A 37 7.56 -21.41 -6.00
CA GLU A 37 6.75 -20.96 -4.88
C GLU A 37 6.97 -19.45 -4.61
N ALA A 38 5.98 -18.82 -3.94
CA ALA A 38 6.10 -17.43 -3.52
C ALA A 38 7.25 -17.23 -2.52
N ILE A 39 7.86 -16.04 -2.56
CA ILE A 39 8.85 -15.64 -1.57
C ILE A 39 8.17 -15.55 -0.20
N ARG A 40 8.67 -16.27 0.78
CA ARG A 40 8.17 -16.35 2.14
C ARG A 40 9.32 -16.62 3.11
N PRO A 41 9.12 -16.39 4.42
CA PRO A 41 10.07 -16.83 5.43
C PRO A 41 10.40 -18.32 5.29
N ALA A 42 11.67 -18.64 5.31
CA ALA A 42 12.17 -20.01 5.17
C ALA A 42 11.99 -20.81 6.47
N GLY A 43 12.02 -22.14 6.35
CA GLY A 43 11.95 -23.09 7.46
C GLY A 43 10.52 -23.53 7.79
N GLU A 44 10.44 -24.41 8.79
CA GLU A 44 9.18 -24.99 9.25
C GLU A 44 8.43 -24.04 10.21
N HIS A 45 9.18 -23.25 10.97
CA HIS A 45 8.61 -22.30 11.92
C HIS A 45 8.53 -20.88 11.32
N PHE A 46 7.40 -20.24 11.48
CA PHE A 46 7.18 -18.87 11.06
C PHE A 46 7.74 -17.91 12.12
N ARG A 47 9.09 -17.78 12.17
CA ARG A 47 9.78 -16.96 13.17
C ARG A 47 9.45 -15.50 12.99
N THR A 48 9.22 -14.79 14.10
CA THR A 48 9.13 -13.33 14.05
C THR A 48 10.50 -12.72 13.71
N PRO A 49 10.56 -11.48 13.21
CA PRO A 49 11.84 -10.82 12.92
C PRO A 49 12.83 -10.88 14.09
N GLU A 50 12.35 -10.68 15.33
CA GLU A 50 13.16 -10.70 16.55
C GLU A 50 13.76 -12.08 16.84
N GLN A 51 13.09 -13.13 16.45
CA GLN A 51 13.53 -14.53 16.68
C GLN A 51 14.57 -15.00 15.68
N THR A 52 14.89 -14.20 14.65
CA THR A 52 15.83 -14.61 13.58
C THR A 52 17.28 -14.45 13.97
N GLY A 53 17.60 -13.48 14.86
CA GLY A 53 18.97 -13.06 15.14
C GLY A 53 19.62 -12.24 14.00
N LEU A 54 18.87 -11.88 12.97
CA LEU A 54 19.33 -11.03 11.87
C LEU A 54 19.49 -9.57 12.32
N SER A 55 20.26 -8.79 11.58
CA SER A 55 20.46 -7.36 11.82
C SER A 55 20.59 -6.56 10.52
N GLY A 56 20.49 -5.22 10.61
CA GLY A 56 20.67 -4.34 9.47
C GLY A 56 19.74 -4.69 8.30
N ARG A 57 20.26 -4.61 7.08
CA ARG A 57 19.47 -4.83 5.85
C ARG A 57 18.86 -6.21 5.73
N GLU A 58 19.48 -7.23 6.29
CA GLU A 58 18.95 -8.60 6.29
C GLU A 58 17.68 -8.68 7.15
N LEU A 59 17.68 -8.04 8.32
CA LEU A 59 16.51 -7.94 9.18
C LEU A 59 15.41 -7.14 8.54
N GLU A 60 15.73 -6.01 7.90
CA GLU A 60 14.76 -5.18 7.17
C GLU A 60 14.07 -5.98 6.06
N LEU A 61 14.85 -6.69 5.25
CA LEU A 61 14.31 -7.53 4.18
C LEU A 61 13.45 -8.68 4.73
N TYR A 62 13.94 -9.37 5.77
CA TYR A 62 13.16 -10.43 6.41
C TYR A 62 11.85 -9.90 6.96
N THR A 63 11.87 -8.76 7.64
CA THR A 63 10.69 -8.10 8.20
C THR A 63 9.67 -7.75 7.12
N LEU A 64 10.12 -7.24 5.99
CA LEU A 64 9.26 -6.95 4.83
C LEU A 64 8.59 -8.23 4.31
N ILE A 65 9.35 -9.30 4.10
CA ILE A 65 8.84 -10.59 3.62
C ILE A 65 7.87 -11.19 4.66
N TRP A 66 8.22 -11.13 5.93
CA TRP A 66 7.40 -11.64 7.04
C TRP A 66 6.06 -10.90 7.11
N LYS A 67 6.08 -9.57 7.16
CA LYS A 67 4.87 -8.72 7.18
C LYS A 67 4.00 -9.00 5.95
N ARG A 68 4.60 -9.11 4.77
CA ARG A 68 3.87 -9.39 3.53
C ARG A 68 3.21 -10.76 3.54
N THR A 69 3.91 -11.78 4.00
CA THR A 69 3.38 -13.15 4.11
C THR A 69 2.23 -13.20 5.12
N LEU A 70 2.41 -12.58 6.28
CA LEU A 70 1.39 -12.53 7.32
C LEU A 70 0.12 -11.84 6.81
N ALA A 71 0.27 -10.60 6.28
CA ALA A 71 -0.81 -9.80 5.74
C ALA A 71 -1.56 -10.50 4.61
N SER A 72 -0.88 -11.32 3.81
CA SER A 72 -1.51 -12.07 2.72
C SER A 72 -2.58 -13.07 3.22
N GLN A 73 -2.48 -13.50 4.46
CA GLN A 73 -3.40 -14.48 5.05
C GLN A 73 -4.37 -13.85 6.06
N MET A 74 -4.36 -12.53 6.20
CA MET A 74 -5.24 -11.81 7.13
C MET A 74 -6.55 -11.34 6.47
N THR A 75 -7.49 -10.95 7.31
CA THR A 75 -8.78 -10.38 6.90
C THR A 75 -8.56 -9.03 6.20
N ASP A 76 -9.40 -8.72 5.21
CA ASP A 76 -9.36 -7.45 4.51
C ASP A 76 -9.63 -6.27 5.44
N ALA A 77 -9.00 -5.15 5.17
CA ALA A 77 -9.38 -3.89 5.77
C ALA A 77 -10.73 -3.43 5.20
N ARG A 78 -11.61 -2.93 6.08
CA ARG A 78 -12.85 -2.27 5.68
C ARG A 78 -12.69 -0.78 5.83
N LYS A 79 -12.92 -0.06 4.73
CA LYS A 79 -12.86 1.39 4.68
C LYS A 79 -14.20 1.94 4.24
N LEU A 80 -14.64 3.00 4.90
CA LEU A 80 -15.80 3.79 4.50
C LEU A 80 -15.29 5.01 3.75
N ASN A 81 -15.62 5.11 2.47
CA ASN A 81 -15.34 6.28 1.66
C ASN A 81 -16.60 7.14 1.59
N THR A 82 -16.49 8.39 1.99
CA THR A 82 -17.59 9.36 1.92
C THR A 82 -17.21 10.45 0.92
N THR A 83 -18.04 10.65 -0.08
CA THR A 83 -17.88 11.77 -1.02
C THR A 83 -18.98 12.80 -0.73
N VAL A 84 -18.57 14.03 -0.52
CA VAL A 84 -19.47 15.16 -0.29
C VAL A 84 -19.39 16.08 -1.49
N VAL A 85 -20.54 16.40 -2.05
CA VAL A 85 -20.71 17.39 -3.14
C VAL A 85 -21.41 18.61 -2.55
N ILE A 86 -20.78 19.77 -2.70
CA ILE A 86 -21.28 21.03 -2.17
C ILE A 86 -21.57 21.96 -3.34
N GLU A 87 -22.82 22.42 -3.44
CA GLU A 87 -23.24 23.40 -4.44
C GLU A 87 -23.26 24.79 -3.82
N ALA A 88 -22.55 25.72 -4.43
CA ALA A 88 -22.55 27.12 -4.05
C ALA A 88 -23.15 27.97 -5.16
N LYS A 89 -24.25 28.64 -4.88
CA LYS A 89 -24.92 29.54 -5.84
C LYS A 89 -24.35 30.93 -5.70
N ALA A 90 -23.74 31.42 -6.77
CA ALA A 90 -23.23 32.79 -6.86
C ALA A 90 -24.39 33.82 -7.05
N THR A 91 -24.11 35.08 -6.77
CA THR A 91 -25.08 36.16 -6.90
C THR A 91 -25.53 36.39 -8.34
N ASP A 92 -24.74 36.02 -9.34
CA ASP A 92 -25.06 36.09 -10.77
C ASP A 92 -25.84 34.87 -11.27
N GLY A 93 -26.19 33.94 -10.36
CA GLY A 93 -26.97 32.73 -10.67
C GLY A 93 -26.14 31.52 -11.11
N ARG A 94 -24.82 31.63 -11.30
CA ARG A 94 -23.94 30.50 -11.59
C ARG A 94 -23.85 29.58 -10.37
N ILE A 95 -23.66 28.30 -10.62
CA ILE A 95 -23.46 27.30 -9.58
C ILE A 95 -22.01 26.82 -9.66
N ALA A 96 -21.29 26.91 -8.57
CA ALA A 96 -20.00 26.29 -8.38
C ALA A 96 -20.20 24.98 -7.61
N VAL A 97 -19.53 23.92 -8.05
CA VAL A 97 -19.60 22.61 -7.42
C VAL A 97 -18.23 22.27 -6.83
N PHE A 98 -18.20 22.02 -5.53
CA PHE A 98 -17.02 21.59 -4.80
C PHE A 98 -17.21 20.13 -4.40
N THR A 99 -16.14 19.33 -4.49
CA THR A 99 -16.18 17.92 -4.10
C THR A 99 -15.04 17.64 -3.15
N THR A 100 -15.34 16.94 -2.06
CA THR A 100 -14.33 16.43 -1.12
C THR A 100 -14.62 14.97 -0.80
N THR A 101 -13.58 14.22 -0.45
CA THR A 101 -13.69 12.79 -0.11
C THR A 101 -13.01 12.54 1.22
N GLY A 102 -13.73 11.87 2.11
CA GLY A 102 -13.20 11.38 3.38
C GLY A 102 -13.06 9.86 3.37
N ILE A 103 -12.11 9.38 4.15
CA ILE A 103 -11.85 7.95 4.35
C ILE A 103 -11.81 7.68 5.84
N ARG A 104 -12.60 6.70 6.29
CA ARG A 104 -12.54 6.16 7.64
C ARG A 104 -12.23 4.68 7.58
N ILE A 105 -11.36 4.20 8.46
CA ILE A 105 -11.05 2.77 8.61
C ILE A 105 -12.00 2.18 9.63
N ASP A 106 -12.99 1.42 9.15
CA ASP A 106 -13.97 0.73 10.00
C ASP A 106 -13.37 -0.53 10.66
N PHE A 107 -12.50 -1.22 9.93
CA PHE A 107 -11.73 -2.34 10.43
C PHE A 107 -10.36 -2.37 9.76
N PRO A 108 -9.25 -2.35 10.52
CA PRO A 108 -7.92 -2.23 9.94
C PRO A 108 -7.46 -3.48 9.17
N GLY A 109 -7.93 -4.69 9.55
CA GLY A 109 -7.53 -5.91 8.86
C GLY A 109 -6.02 -6.04 8.70
N PHE A 110 -5.56 -6.47 7.53
CA PHE A 110 -4.15 -6.65 7.23
C PHE A 110 -3.29 -5.36 7.35
N ILE A 111 -3.89 -4.18 7.33
CA ILE A 111 -3.15 -2.91 7.49
C ILE A 111 -2.47 -2.85 8.85
N ARG A 112 -3.05 -3.49 9.87
CA ARG A 112 -2.50 -3.51 11.23
C ARG A 112 -1.06 -3.97 11.27
N VAL A 113 -0.67 -4.96 10.47
CA VAL A 113 0.70 -5.48 10.38
C VAL A 113 1.73 -4.42 9.98
N TYR A 114 1.31 -3.46 9.15
CA TYR A 114 2.21 -2.44 8.61
C TYR A 114 2.37 -1.21 9.50
N VAL A 115 1.45 -0.99 10.42
CA VAL A 115 1.54 0.10 11.40
C VAL A 115 2.12 -0.39 12.73
N GLU A 116 2.16 -1.69 12.97
CA GLU A 116 2.76 -2.24 14.16
C GLU A 116 4.28 -2.04 14.17
N GLY A 117 4.83 -1.66 15.32
CA GLY A 117 6.23 -1.26 15.46
C GLY A 117 6.44 0.25 15.26
N THR A 118 5.40 1.04 15.05
CA THR A 118 5.41 2.48 15.26
C THR A 118 5.18 2.78 16.74
N ASP A 119 5.55 3.96 17.19
CA ASP A 119 5.41 4.37 18.59
C ASP A 119 3.93 4.35 19.04
N ASP A 120 3.01 4.64 18.13
CA ASP A 120 1.58 4.56 18.34
C ASP A 120 0.88 3.96 17.09
N PRO A 121 0.58 2.65 17.09
CA PRO A 121 -0.08 1.99 15.96
C PRO A 121 -1.49 2.50 15.68
N ASP A 122 -2.22 2.98 16.67
CA ASP A 122 -3.57 3.48 16.49
C ASP A 122 -3.53 4.88 15.86
N ALA A 123 -2.65 5.77 16.31
CA ALA A 123 -2.39 7.04 15.65
C ALA A 123 -1.90 6.84 14.20
N ALA A 124 -1.04 5.86 13.95
CA ALA A 124 -0.59 5.52 12.59
C ALA A 124 -1.71 4.96 11.69
N LEU A 125 -2.78 4.41 12.25
CA LEU A 125 -4.00 4.08 11.50
C LEU A 125 -4.84 5.33 11.24
N GLU A 126 -4.99 6.21 12.22
CA GLU A 126 -5.71 7.49 12.09
C GLU A 126 -5.05 8.37 11.03
N ASP A 127 -3.72 8.40 10.92
CA ASP A 127 -2.99 9.13 9.87
C ASP A 127 -3.34 8.65 8.44
N LYS A 128 -3.92 7.45 8.30
CA LYS A 128 -4.42 6.92 7.01
C LYS A 128 -5.88 7.28 6.74
N GLU A 129 -6.51 7.95 7.67
CA GLU A 129 -7.87 8.45 7.55
C GLU A 129 -7.87 9.90 7.05
N SER A 130 -8.93 10.25 6.37
CA SER A 130 -9.27 11.63 6.03
C SER A 130 -10.70 11.86 6.49
N LEU A 131 -10.86 12.22 7.76
CA LEU A 131 -12.16 12.33 8.36
C LEU A 131 -12.87 13.61 7.91
N LEU A 132 -14.09 13.44 7.46
CA LEU A 132 -15.02 14.56 7.25
C LEU A 132 -15.93 14.69 8.47
N PRO A 133 -16.38 15.89 8.81
CA PRO A 133 -17.39 16.08 9.85
C PRO A 133 -18.67 15.33 9.47
N ALA A 134 -19.51 15.07 10.45
CA ALA A 134 -20.83 14.49 10.21
C ALA A 134 -21.69 15.51 9.44
N LEU A 135 -22.02 15.16 8.20
CA LEU A 135 -22.82 15.98 7.30
C LEU A 135 -24.09 15.21 6.91
N VAL A 136 -25.16 15.94 6.63
CA VAL A 136 -26.40 15.38 6.10
C VAL A 136 -26.75 16.06 4.77
N GLU A 137 -27.44 15.33 3.90
CA GLU A 137 -27.88 15.85 2.61
C GLU A 137 -28.80 17.06 2.81
N GLY A 138 -28.56 18.12 2.03
CA GLY A 138 -29.30 19.38 2.14
C GLY A 138 -28.85 20.30 3.27
N GLN A 139 -27.80 19.95 4.01
CA GLN A 139 -27.23 20.82 5.04
C GLN A 139 -26.64 22.08 4.42
N ILE A 140 -26.96 23.24 5.00
CA ILE A 140 -26.36 24.50 4.58
C ILE A 140 -25.02 24.66 5.29
N LEU A 141 -23.98 24.93 4.52
CA LEU A 141 -22.63 25.21 4.99
C LEU A 141 -22.29 26.67 4.77
N ASN A 142 -21.55 27.26 5.69
CA ASN A 142 -20.98 28.60 5.55
C ASN A 142 -19.53 28.49 5.09
N ALA A 143 -19.20 29.16 3.98
CA ALA A 143 -17.82 29.25 3.52
C ALA A 143 -17.09 30.30 4.39
N GLU A 144 -16.08 29.88 5.15
CA GLU A 144 -15.24 30.80 5.92
C GLU A 144 -14.19 31.45 5.02
N ARG A 145 -13.67 30.70 4.07
CA ARG A 145 -12.64 31.18 3.14
C ARG A 145 -12.70 30.39 1.83
N ILE A 146 -12.53 31.09 0.73
CA ILE A 146 -12.34 30.50 -0.60
C ILE A 146 -10.97 30.94 -1.08
N GLU A 147 -10.13 29.99 -1.44
CA GLU A 147 -8.79 30.23 -1.99
C GLU A 147 -8.73 29.74 -3.43
N GLU A 148 -8.14 30.57 -4.27
CA GLU A 148 -7.75 30.17 -5.60
C GLU A 148 -6.33 29.59 -5.52
N VAL A 149 -6.20 28.32 -5.92
CA VAL A 149 -4.91 27.63 -5.99
C VAL A 149 -4.60 27.34 -7.45
N TYR A 150 -3.53 27.96 -7.93
CA TYR A 150 -3.06 27.72 -9.29
C TYR A 150 -2.45 26.32 -9.40
N HIS A 151 -2.90 25.56 -10.39
CA HIS A 151 -2.37 24.25 -10.71
C HIS A 151 -1.96 24.21 -12.18
N GLU A 152 -0.80 23.67 -12.43
CA GLU A 152 -0.32 23.39 -13.77
C GLU A 152 -0.01 21.91 -13.93
N THR A 153 -0.06 21.43 -15.16
CA THR A 153 0.36 20.06 -15.47
C THR A 153 1.86 19.93 -15.23
N LYS A 154 2.24 18.88 -14.52
CA LYS A 154 3.64 18.54 -14.27
C LYS A 154 4.06 17.40 -15.19
N GLU A 155 5.32 17.38 -15.54
CA GLU A 155 5.90 16.22 -16.22
C GLU A 155 5.74 14.95 -15.36
N PRO A 156 5.69 13.76 -15.99
CA PRO A 156 5.71 12.51 -15.24
C PRO A 156 6.96 12.42 -14.35
N ASN A 157 6.78 11.86 -13.16
CA ASN A 157 7.91 11.63 -12.26
C ASN A 157 8.94 10.71 -12.91
N ARG A 158 10.22 10.95 -12.63
CA ARG A 158 11.30 10.02 -12.97
C ARG A 158 11.05 8.68 -12.30
N TYR A 159 11.51 7.61 -12.92
CA TYR A 159 11.39 6.28 -12.33
C TYR A 159 12.28 6.13 -11.10
N THR A 160 11.77 5.49 -10.07
CA THR A 160 12.60 4.79 -9.09
C THR A 160 12.93 3.40 -9.64
N GLU A 161 13.93 2.70 -9.09
CA GLU A 161 14.21 1.32 -9.50
C GLU A 161 12.99 0.42 -9.36
N ALA A 162 12.23 0.57 -8.27
CA ALA A 162 11.00 -0.19 -8.06
C ALA A 162 9.93 0.14 -9.11
N ALA A 163 9.76 1.41 -9.45
CA ALA A 163 8.81 1.83 -10.48
C ALA A 163 9.23 1.34 -11.87
N LEU A 164 10.54 1.29 -12.15
CA LEU A 164 11.06 0.73 -13.39
C LEU A 164 10.79 -0.78 -13.48
N VAL A 165 11.00 -1.54 -12.40
CA VAL A 165 10.65 -2.97 -12.35
C VAL A 165 9.16 -3.18 -12.64
N GLN A 166 8.28 -2.39 -12.03
CA GLN A 166 6.84 -2.47 -12.30
C GLN A 166 6.50 -2.15 -13.77
N ALA A 167 7.18 -1.16 -14.35
CA ALA A 167 7.00 -0.82 -15.76
C ALA A 167 7.46 -1.94 -16.68
N LEU A 168 8.61 -2.56 -16.41
CA LEU A 168 9.12 -3.71 -17.15
C LEU A 168 8.14 -4.89 -17.07
N GLU A 169 7.62 -5.19 -15.89
CA GLU A 169 6.62 -6.24 -15.69
C GLU A 169 5.35 -5.96 -16.49
N LYS A 170 4.81 -4.74 -16.38
CA LYS A 170 3.60 -4.31 -17.10
C LYS A 170 3.75 -4.39 -18.61
N LEU A 171 4.93 -4.10 -19.12
CA LEU A 171 5.26 -4.15 -20.55
C LEU A 171 5.66 -5.56 -21.02
N GLY A 172 5.76 -6.54 -20.13
CA GLY A 172 6.19 -7.91 -20.45
C GLY A 172 7.65 -8.03 -20.80
N ILE A 173 8.49 -7.05 -20.39
CA ILE A 173 9.93 -7.02 -20.64
C ILE A 173 10.67 -7.68 -19.48
N GLY A 174 11.45 -8.72 -19.77
CA GLY A 174 12.21 -9.45 -18.75
C GLY A 174 11.35 -10.42 -17.95
N ARG A 175 11.93 -10.89 -16.84
CA ARG A 175 11.35 -11.84 -15.88
C ARG A 175 11.82 -11.44 -14.48
N PRO A 176 11.19 -11.92 -13.39
CA PRO A 176 11.66 -11.68 -12.03
C PRO A 176 13.15 -11.97 -11.84
N SER A 177 13.67 -13.02 -12.45
CA SER A 177 15.08 -13.41 -12.40
C SER A 177 16.02 -12.50 -13.20
N THR A 178 15.52 -11.61 -14.06
CA THR A 178 16.34 -10.76 -14.94
C THR A 178 16.17 -9.27 -14.69
N TYR A 179 15.23 -8.82 -13.89
CA TYR A 179 15.02 -7.38 -13.66
C TYR A 179 16.26 -6.69 -13.09
N ALA A 180 16.91 -7.31 -12.09
CA ALA A 180 18.12 -6.74 -11.51
C ALA A 180 19.23 -6.59 -12.55
N SER A 181 19.50 -7.62 -13.33
CA SER A 181 20.55 -7.58 -14.37
C SER A 181 20.23 -6.61 -15.51
N ILE A 182 18.96 -6.40 -15.84
CA ILE A 182 18.55 -5.36 -16.80
C ILE A 182 18.89 -3.98 -16.26
N ILE A 183 18.55 -3.71 -15.00
CA ILE A 183 18.82 -2.41 -14.37
C ILE A 183 20.34 -2.17 -14.27
N ASP A 184 21.10 -3.15 -13.80
CA ASP A 184 22.56 -3.07 -13.70
C ASP A 184 23.17 -2.73 -15.08
N ARG A 185 22.69 -3.36 -16.14
CA ARG A 185 23.17 -3.09 -17.49
C ARG A 185 22.84 -1.70 -18.01
N LEU A 186 21.72 -1.12 -17.60
CA LEU A 186 21.38 0.26 -17.92
C LEU A 186 22.39 1.23 -17.28
N PHE A 187 22.81 0.97 -16.04
CA PHE A 187 23.85 1.75 -15.35
C PHE A 187 25.22 1.55 -15.99
N GLU A 188 25.63 0.30 -16.24
CA GLU A 188 26.92 -0.01 -16.89
C GLU A 188 27.08 0.71 -18.24
N LYS A 189 25.99 0.84 -18.99
CA LYS A 189 26.00 1.52 -20.29
C LYS A 189 25.77 3.02 -20.20
N ASN A 190 25.63 3.57 -19.00
CA ASN A 190 25.31 4.97 -18.74
C ASN A 190 24.04 5.46 -19.47
N TYR A 191 23.05 4.59 -19.66
CA TYR A 191 21.75 4.96 -20.21
C TYR A 191 20.87 5.64 -19.16
N VAL A 192 21.09 5.31 -17.91
CA VAL A 192 20.47 5.93 -16.74
C VAL A 192 21.54 6.23 -15.68
N ILE A 193 21.30 7.25 -14.90
CA ILE A 193 22.08 7.60 -13.73
C ILE A 193 21.15 7.63 -12.52
N ARG A 194 21.70 7.38 -11.34
CA ARG A 194 20.93 7.50 -10.10
C ARG A 194 21.06 8.91 -9.55
N ASP A 195 19.94 9.60 -9.42
CA ASP A 195 19.87 10.92 -8.81
C ASP A 195 18.79 10.95 -7.74
N ASN A 196 19.19 11.17 -6.48
CA ASN A 196 18.29 11.29 -5.33
C ASN A 196 17.22 10.16 -5.23
N GLY A 197 17.61 8.91 -5.57
CA GLY A 197 16.71 7.75 -5.52
C GLY A 197 15.84 7.57 -6.77
N THR A 198 15.98 8.41 -7.77
CA THR A 198 15.35 8.30 -9.09
C THR A 198 16.37 8.00 -10.20
N LEU A 199 15.86 7.60 -11.36
CA LEU A 199 16.62 7.24 -12.55
C LEU A 199 16.40 8.27 -13.66
#